data_ab0462a188615fde2de9dad8730f9e2a
#
_entry.id   ab0462a188615fde2de9dad8730f9e2a
#
_cell.length_a   1.000
_cell.length_b   1.000
_cell.length_c   1.000
_cell.angle_alpha   90.00
_cell.angle_beta   90.00
_cell.angle_gamma   90.00
#
_symmetry.space_group_name_H-M   'P 1'
#
loop_
_entity.id
_entity.type
_entity.pdbx_description
1 polymer ?
#
loop_
_entity_poly.entity_id
_entity_poly.type
_entity_poly.pdbx_seq_one_letter_code
_entity_poly.pdbx_strand_id
1 'polypeptide(L)'
;MIDYVDSEDPFHGRVVSVYPLTRQRQLHTSAIANLCRIPRGTLTQRSLVLAVCLHRDRPRSVTGRWNPILAEESQSHSLHQARIRVQGHHNWDSRFHRIIGRLGGSLGAQEVCAESWPGQPLMDAAEECVSSWRGSSGHWQAVSSPQESFAYDMKRGSNGVWYATGLFAR
;
A
#
# COMPACT_ATOMS: atom_id res chain seq x y z
N MET A 1 -3.41 21.38 -2.12
CA MET A 1 -2.53 20.21 -2.02
C MET A 1 -1.59 20.44 -0.85
N ILE A 2 -1.49 19.54 0.10
CA ILE A 2 -0.49 19.62 1.17
C ILE A 2 0.61 18.67 0.80
N ASP A 3 1.79 19.21 0.56
CA ASP A 3 3.00 18.42 0.40
C ASP A 3 3.65 18.31 1.78
N TYR A 4 3.68 17.13 2.34
CA TYR A 4 4.49 16.88 3.52
C TYR A 4 5.90 16.49 3.05
N VAL A 5 6.86 17.32 3.42
CA VAL A 5 8.26 17.11 3.07
C VAL A 5 8.98 16.48 4.25
N ASP A 6 9.70 15.39 4.00
CA ASP A 6 10.51 14.73 5.01
C ASP A 6 11.69 15.65 5.40
N SER A 7 11.83 15.92 6.68
CA SER A 7 12.81 16.89 7.23
C SER A 7 14.25 16.38 7.30
N GLU A 8 14.52 15.16 6.87
CA GLU A 8 15.89 14.60 6.92
C GLU A 8 16.83 15.19 5.85
N ASP A 9 16.28 15.90 4.86
CA ASP A 9 17.07 16.65 3.88
C ASP A 9 16.41 18.01 3.60
N PRO A 10 16.86 19.08 4.24
CA PRO A 10 16.26 20.40 4.08
C PRO A 10 16.45 20.99 2.68
N PHE A 11 17.31 20.43 1.83
CA PHE A 11 17.58 20.91 0.47
C PHE A 11 16.94 20.04 -0.62
N HIS A 12 16.63 18.79 -0.30
CA HIS A 12 16.05 17.81 -1.23
C HIS A 12 14.86 17.11 -0.60
N GLY A 13 13.99 17.85 0.04
CA GLY A 13 12.82 17.32 0.73
C GLY A 13 12.05 16.29 -0.08
N ARG A 14 11.83 15.13 0.52
CA ARG A 14 11.13 14.03 -0.13
C ARG A 14 9.64 14.15 0.11
N VAL A 15 8.85 14.18 -0.96
CA VAL A 15 7.39 14.13 -0.85
C VAL A 15 6.99 12.79 -0.22
N VAL A 16 6.38 12.84 0.94
CA VAL A 16 5.91 11.67 1.69
C VAL A 16 4.57 11.20 1.13
N SER A 17 3.69 12.13 0.87
CA SER A 17 2.38 11.92 0.26
C SER A 17 1.81 13.24 -0.27
N VAL A 18 0.87 13.16 -1.20
CA VAL A 18 0.12 14.32 -1.70
C VAL A 18 -1.33 14.16 -1.26
N TYR A 19 -1.84 15.13 -0.49
CA TYR A 19 -3.20 15.09 0.02
C TYR A 19 -3.97 16.37 -0.36
N PRO A 20 -5.20 16.27 -0.91
CA PRO A 20 -6.00 17.45 -1.27
C PRO A 20 -6.40 18.25 -0.03
N LEU A 21 -6.11 19.55 -0.04
CA LEU A 21 -6.47 20.49 1.03
C LEU A 21 -7.97 20.58 1.34
N THR A 22 -8.81 20.19 0.38
CA THR A 22 -10.27 20.26 0.50
C THR A 22 -10.88 19.24 1.45
N ARG A 23 -10.12 18.22 1.87
CA ARG A 23 -10.57 17.25 2.87
C ARG A 23 -9.91 17.56 4.22
N GLN A 24 -10.63 18.27 5.08
CA GLN A 24 -10.23 18.42 6.48
C GLN A 24 -10.30 17.08 7.20
N ARG A 25 -9.23 16.29 7.13
CA ARG A 25 -9.04 15.13 8.00
C ARG A 25 -7.92 15.43 8.98
N GLN A 26 -8.20 15.26 10.27
CA GLN A 26 -7.13 15.25 11.26
C GLN A 26 -6.24 14.04 11.01
N LEU A 27 -5.00 14.29 10.58
CA LEU A 27 -3.97 13.27 10.52
C LEU A 27 -3.61 12.86 11.96
N HIS A 28 -3.93 11.63 12.31
CA HIS A 28 -3.48 11.12 13.61
C HIS A 28 -1.95 11.02 13.62
N THR A 29 -1.32 11.46 14.69
CA THR A 29 0.14 11.37 14.89
C THR A 29 0.70 9.97 14.63
N SER A 30 -0.10 8.92 14.92
CA SER A 30 0.27 7.53 14.63
C SER A 30 0.37 7.20 13.14
N ALA A 31 -0.45 7.82 12.28
CA ALA A 31 -0.37 7.63 10.83
C ALA A 31 0.93 8.22 10.28
N ILE A 32 1.28 9.44 10.71
CA ILE A 32 2.53 10.11 10.35
C ILE A 32 3.73 9.30 10.86
N ALA A 33 3.70 8.83 12.12
CA ALA A 33 4.77 8.02 12.70
C ALA A 33 4.99 6.71 11.93
N ASN A 34 3.92 6.06 11.45
CA ASN A 34 4.05 4.86 10.62
C ASN A 34 4.64 5.16 9.24
N LEU A 35 4.30 6.29 8.63
CA LEU A 35 4.90 6.73 7.37
C LEU A 35 6.39 7.04 7.51
N CYS A 36 6.79 7.67 8.61
CA CYS A 36 8.20 7.96 8.91
C CYS A 36 9.05 6.70 9.11
N ARG A 37 8.42 5.55 9.41
CA ARG A 37 9.10 4.25 9.52
C ARG A 37 9.36 3.58 8.17
N ILE A 38 8.90 4.14 7.05
CA ILE A 38 9.11 3.60 5.72
C ILE A 38 10.33 4.30 5.09
N PRO A 39 11.56 3.81 5.27
CA PRO A 39 12.77 4.59 4.97
C PRO A 39 12.99 4.81 3.47
N ARG A 40 12.45 3.95 2.59
CA ARG A 40 12.69 3.98 1.14
C ARG A 40 11.42 3.75 0.29
N GLY A 41 10.24 3.99 0.82
CA GLY A 41 8.99 3.82 0.08
C GLY A 41 8.84 4.86 -1.04
N THR A 42 8.32 4.43 -2.18
CA THR A 42 7.92 5.32 -3.28
C THR A 42 6.69 6.15 -2.87
N LEU A 43 6.38 7.21 -3.63
CA LEU A 43 5.19 8.01 -3.38
C LEU A 43 3.92 7.14 -3.37
N THR A 44 3.77 6.22 -4.33
CA THR A 44 2.60 5.34 -4.41
C THR A 44 2.49 4.38 -3.22
N GLN A 45 3.60 3.83 -2.75
CA GLN A 45 3.66 2.99 -1.56
C GLN A 45 3.23 3.77 -0.31
N ARG A 46 3.76 4.97 -0.13
CA ARG A 46 3.46 5.83 1.02
C ARG A 46 2.02 6.32 1.02
N SER A 47 1.50 6.69 -0.14
CA SER A 47 0.10 7.14 -0.26
C SER A 47 -0.87 6.02 0.09
N LEU A 48 -0.61 4.79 -0.34
CA LEU A 48 -1.46 3.66 0.00
C LEU A 48 -1.37 3.30 1.50
N VAL A 49 -0.16 3.30 2.09
CA VAL A 49 0.01 3.15 3.55
C VAL A 49 -0.74 4.24 4.31
N LEU A 50 -0.66 5.50 3.85
CA LEU A 50 -1.39 6.60 4.47
C LEU A 50 -2.90 6.37 4.42
N ALA A 51 -3.45 5.94 3.28
CA ALA A 51 -4.87 5.62 3.15
C ALA A 51 -5.30 4.50 4.12
N VAL A 52 -4.47 3.45 4.29
CA VAL A 52 -4.70 2.41 5.30
C VAL A 52 -4.71 3.01 6.70
N CYS A 53 -3.73 3.85 7.05
CA CYS A 53 -3.64 4.49 8.38
C CYS A 53 -4.83 5.42 8.67
N LEU A 54 -5.36 6.10 7.65
CA LEU A 54 -6.47 7.05 7.80
C LEU A 54 -7.85 6.38 7.80
N HIS A 55 -7.92 5.10 7.50
CA HIS A 55 -9.20 4.40 7.46
C HIS A 55 -9.86 4.38 8.84
N ARG A 56 -11.17 4.66 8.88
CA ARG A 56 -11.96 4.82 10.13
C ARG A 56 -11.91 3.61 11.06
N ASP A 57 -11.79 2.39 10.50
CA ASP A 57 -11.75 1.14 11.26
C ASP A 57 -10.35 0.82 11.82
N ARG A 58 -9.36 1.70 11.61
CA ARG A 58 -8.00 1.63 12.15
C ARG A 58 -7.33 0.26 11.92
N PRO A 59 -7.16 -0.18 10.67
CA PRO A 59 -6.55 -1.46 10.37
C PRO A 59 -5.12 -1.56 10.90
N ARG A 60 -4.72 -2.77 11.30
CA ARG A 60 -3.51 -3.00 12.07
C ARG A 60 -2.36 -3.60 11.26
N SER A 61 -2.54 -3.89 9.98
CA SER A 61 -1.47 -4.44 9.14
C SER A 61 -0.22 -3.58 9.11
N VAL A 62 -0.38 -2.26 9.18
CA VAL A 62 0.71 -1.26 9.16
C VAL A 62 1.45 -1.12 10.50
N THR A 63 1.06 -1.86 11.55
CA THR A 63 1.78 -1.86 12.83
C THR A 63 3.02 -2.76 12.81
N GLY A 64 3.15 -3.62 11.81
CA GLY A 64 4.31 -4.46 11.58
C GLY A 64 5.52 -3.69 11.03
N ARG A 65 6.55 -4.44 10.64
CA ARG A 65 7.74 -3.88 10.01
C ARG A 65 7.56 -3.76 8.50
N TRP A 66 7.91 -2.61 7.95
CA TRP A 66 8.06 -2.48 6.51
C TRP A 66 9.14 -3.44 5.99
N ASN A 67 8.81 -4.27 5.02
CA ASN A 67 9.74 -5.25 4.47
C ASN A 67 10.07 -4.89 3.01
N PRO A 68 11.34 -4.65 2.66
CA PRO A 68 11.75 -4.25 1.31
C PRO A 68 11.48 -5.35 0.27
N ILE A 69 11.57 -6.64 0.63
CA ILE A 69 11.25 -7.75 -0.28
C ILE A 69 9.76 -7.71 -0.63
N LEU A 70 8.89 -7.57 0.37
CA LEU A 70 7.45 -7.43 0.13
C LEU A 70 7.14 -6.16 -0.67
N ALA A 71 7.89 -5.07 -0.46
CA ALA A 71 7.72 -3.82 -1.21
C ALA A 71 8.05 -3.98 -2.70
N GLU A 72 9.14 -4.67 -3.03
CA GLU A 72 9.50 -4.99 -4.42
C GLU A 72 8.47 -5.93 -5.06
N GLU A 73 8.01 -6.95 -4.36
CA GLU A 73 7.03 -7.90 -4.86
C GLU A 73 5.64 -7.26 -5.04
N SER A 74 5.21 -6.40 -4.11
CA SER A 74 3.95 -5.64 -4.27
C SER A 74 4.05 -4.66 -5.45
N GLN A 75 5.19 -3.98 -5.62
CA GLN A 75 5.43 -3.09 -6.74
C GLN A 75 5.41 -3.84 -8.08
N SER A 76 6.09 -4.97 -8.15
CA SER A 76 6.12 -5.83 -9.35
C SER A 76 4.72 -6.27 -9.74
N HIS A 77 3.91 -6.70 -8.76
CA HIS A 77 2.56 -7.18 -9.04
C HIS A 77 1.60 -6.04 -9.40
N SER A 78 1.62 -4.93 -8.71
CA SER A 78 0.82 -3.74 -9.07
C SER A 78 1.15 -3.26 -10.50
N LEU A 79 2.44 -3.28 -10.88
CA LEU A 79 2.86 -2.95 -12.23
C LEU A 79 2.35 -3.97 -13.27
N HIS A 80 2.37 -5.26 -12.95
CA HIS A 80 1.82 -6.31 -13.80
C HIS A 80 0.33 -6.08 -14.05
N GLN A 81 -0.47 -5.91 -12.98
CA GLN A 81 -1.90 -5.60 -13.08
C GLN A 81 -2.16 -4.35 -13.93
N ALA A 82 -1.39 -3.28 -13.71
CA ALA A 82 -1.53 -2.03 -14.47
C ALA A 82 -1.22 -2.20 -15.97
N ARG A 83 -0.25 -3.05 -16.32
CA ARG A 83 0.10 -3.37 -17.71
C ARG A 83 -0.99 -4.18 -18.41
N ILE A 84 -1.51 -5.20 -17.76
CA ILE A 84 -2.58 -6.04 -18.33
C ILE A 84 -3.97 -5.41 -18.14
N ARG A 85 -4.09 -4.37 -17.32
CA ARG A 85 -5.34 -3.65 -16.99
C ARG A 85 -6.41 -4.54 -16.38
N VAL A 86 -5.99 -5.51 -15.59
CA VAL A 86 -6.85 -6.46 -14.89
C VAL A 86 -6.38 -6.60 -13.45
N GLN A 87 -7.29 -6.38 -12.51
CA GLN A 87 -7.07 -6.64 -11.08
C GLN A 87 -7.15 -8.15 -10.81
N GLY A 88 -6.33 -8.66 -9.90
CA GLY A 88 -6.42 -10.05 -9.43
C GLY A 88 -5.12 -10.61 -8.87
N HIS A 89 -5.20 -11.83 -8.37
CA HIS A 89 -4.09 -12.58 -7.77
C HIS A 89 -3.28 -13.39 -8.81
N HIS A 90 -2.90 -12.74 -9.92
CA HIS A 90 -2.24 -13.41 -11.05
C HIS A 90 -0.97 -14.14 -10.63
N ASN A 91 -0.88 -15.42 -10.98
CA ASN A 91 0.27 -16.31 -10.67
C ASN A 91 0.64 -16.32 -9.18
N TRP A 92 -0.35 -16.22 -8.29
CA TRP A 92 -0.10 -16.14 -6.85
C TRP A 92 0.74 -17.30 -6.33
N ASP A 93 0.46 -18.53 -6.73
CA ASP A 93 1.20 -19.70 -6.26
C ASP A 93 2.71 -19.57 -6.53
N SER A 94 3.09 -19.25 -7.76
CA SER A 94 4.51 -19.06 -8.13
C SER A 94 5.13 -17.86 -7.40
N ARG A 95 4.37 -16.78 -7.23
CA ARG A 95 4.83 -15.58 -6.49
C ARG A 95 4.97 -15.87 -5.00
N PHE A 96 4.03 -16.60 -4.42
CA PHE A 96 4.08 -17.05 -3.03
C PHE A 96 5.38 -17.79 -2.72
N HIS A 97 5.70 -18.84 -3.50
CA HIS A 97 6.93 -19.61 -3.30
C HIS A 97 8.19 -18.77 -3.45
N ARG A 98 8.23 -17.86 -4.42
CA ARG A 98 9.33 -16.92 -4.58
C ARG A 98 9.46 -15.96 -3.37
N ILE A 99 8.36 -15.40 -2.89
CA ILE A 99 8.33 -14.52 -1.72
C ILE A 99 8.85 -15.25 -0.49
N ILE A 100 8.31 -16.44 -0.21
CA ILE A 100 8.73 -17.25 0.94
C ILE A 100 10.21 -17.61 0.85
N GLY A 101 10.70 -18.02 -0.33
CA GLY A 101 12.12 -18.30 -0.53
C GLY A 101 13.01 -17.07 -0.26
N ARG A 102 12.62 -15.89 -0.71
CA ARG A 102 13.35 -14.63 -0.46
C ARG A 102 13.30 -14.19 1.01
N LEU A 103 12.24 -14.55 1.73
CA LEU A 103 12.09 -14.27 3.16
C LEU A 103 12.80 -15.30 4.07
N GLY A 104 13.56 -16.24 3.50
CA GLY A 104 14.31 -17.25 4.26
C GLY A 104 13.46 -18.44 4.74
N GLY A 105 12.40 -18.77 4.03
CA GLY A 105 11.52 -19.90 4.39
C GLY A 105 10.48 -19.56 5.45
N SER A 106 10.13 -18.31 5.60
CA SER A 106 9.17 -17.79 6.57
C SER A 106 7.79 -18.45 6.51
N LEU A 107 7.02 -18.30 7.58
CA LEU A 107 5.82 -19.07 7.93
C LEU A 107 4.61 -18.89 7.02
N GLY A 108 4.58 -17.89 6.17
CA GLY A 108 3.49 -17.67 5.22
C GLY A 108 3.42 -16.24 4.71
N ALA A 109 2.79 -16.09 3.55
CA ALA A 109 2.49 -14.79 2.97
C ALA A 109 1.01 -14.71 2.59
N GLN A 110 0.46 -13.51 2.64
CA GLN A 110 -0.90 -13.18 2.22
C GLN A 110 -0.86 -12.01 1.26
N GLU A 111 -1.80 -12.00 0.32
CA GLU A 111 -1.94 -10.93 -0.65
C GLU A 111 -3.36 -10.37 -0.65
N VAL A 112 -3.45 -9.06 -0.82
CA VAL A 112 -4.70 -8.36 -1.14
C VAL A 112 -4.50 -7.53 -2.39
N CYS A 113 -5.47 -7.60 -3.31
CA CYS A 113 -5.48 -6.83 -4.54
C CYS A 113 -6.78 -6.00 -4.63
N ALA A 114 -6.68 -4.80 -5.20
CA ALA A 114 -7.81 -3.94 -5.50
C ALA A 114 -7.53 -3.07 -6.72
N GLU A 115 -8.59 -2.48 -7.26
CA GLU A 115 -8.50 -1.44 -8.28
C GLU A 115 -9.36 -0.23 -7.90
N SER A 116 -9.01 0.92 -8.44
CA SER A 116 -9.75 2.16 -8.29
C SER A 116 -10.74 2.37 -9.44
N TRP A 117 -11.52 3.44 -9.36
CA TRP A 117 -12.24 3.95 -10.53
C TRP A 117 -11.29 4.66 -11.50
N PRO A 118 -11.57 4.65 -12.81
CA PRO A 118 -10.76 5.37 -13.78
C PRO A 118 -10.68 6.87 -13.50
N GLY A 119 -9.51 7.46 -13.71
CA GLY A 119 -9.30 8.91 -13.62
C GLY A 119 -9.18 9.48 -12.20
N GLN A 120 -9.28 8.65 -11.15
CA GLN A 120 -9.11 9.14 -9.79
C GLN A 120 -7.68 9.68 -9.54
N PRO A 121 -7.54 10.79 -8.78
CA PRO A 121 -6.28 11.22 -8.23
C PRO A 121 -5.68 10.17 -7.29
N LEU A 122 -4.35 10.20 -7.08
CA LEU A 122 -3.62 9.18 -6.32
C LEU A 122 -4.21 8.86 -4.94
N MET A 123 -4.53 9.89 -4.15
CA MET A 123 -5.06 9.64 -2.79
C MET A 123 -6.50 9.12 -2.80
N ASP A 124 -7.33 9.64 -3.70
CA ASP A 124 -8.72 9.16 -3.84
C ASP A 124 -8.72 7.69 -4.27
N ALA A 125 -7.84 7.32 -5.21
CA ALA A 125 -7.66 5.95 -5.65
C ALA A 125 -7.11 5.04 -4.53
N ALA A 126 -6.19 5.54 -3.70
CA ALA A 126 -5.67 4.79 -2.56
C ALA A 126 -6.77 4.53 -1.52
N GLU A 127 -7.60 5.53 -1.21
CA GLU A 127 -8.76 5.38 -0.31
C GLU A 127 -9.78 4.40 -0.89
N GLU A 128 -10.06 4.47 -2.20
CA GLU A 128 -10.96 3.55 -2.90
C GLU A 128 -10.47 2.10 -2.80
N CYS A 129 -9.18 1.85 -3.04
CA CYS A 129 -8.60 0.51 -2.91
C CYS A 129 -8.75 -0.04 -1.48
N VAL A 130 -8.52 0.79 -0.45
CA VAL A 130 -8.71 0.38 0.95
C VAL A 130 -10.19 0.11 1.25
N SER A 131 -11.09 0.93 0.70
CA SER A 131 -12.54 0.74 0.81
C SER A 131 -12.99 -0.57 0.15
N SER A 132 -12.45 -0.88 -1.02
CA SER A 132 -12.67 -2.15 -1.72
C SER A 132 -12.24 -3.34 -0.88
N TRP A 133 -11.05 -3.30 -0.26
CA TRP A 133 -10.63 -4.34 0.69
C TRP A 133 -11.58 -4.46 1.88
N ARG A 134 -12.08 -3.31 2.38
CA ARG A 134 -13.05 -3.31 3.50
C ARG A 134 -14.35 -4.02 3.13
N GLY A 135 -14.76 -3.96 1.88
CA GLY A 135 -15.96 -4.65 1.36
C GLY A 135 -15.78 -6.17 1.19
N SER A 136 -14.56 -6.70 1.26
CA SER A 136 -14.24 -8.13 1.13
C SER A 136 -13.76 -8.71 2.46
N SER A 137 -14.50 -9.65 3.03
CA SER A 137 -14.18 -10.23 4.34
C SER A 137 -12.78 -10.84 4.42
N GLY A 138 -12.35 -11.57 3.36
CA GLY A 138 -11.02 -12.17 3.29
C GLY A 138 -9.90 -11.13 3.21
N HIS A 139 -10.03 -10.14 2.33
CA HIS A 139 -9.06 -9.05 2.22
C HIS A 139 -9.02 -8.22 3.53
N TRP A 140 -10.19 -7.89 4.07
CA TRP A 140 -10.24 -7.09 5.28
C TRP A 140 -9.65 -7.79 6.48
N GLN A 141 -9.80 -9.10 6.59
CA GLN A 141 -9.15 -9.88 7.65
C GLN A 141 -7.62 -9.70 7.60
N ALA A 142 -7.01 -9.75 6.42
CA ALA A 142 -5.57 -9.55 6.27
C ALA A 142 -5.14 -8.11 6.58
N VAL A 143 -5.89 -7.11 6.08
CA VAL A 143 -5.58 -5.68 6.27
C VAL A 143 -5.84 -5.23 7.70
N SER A 144 -6.89 -5.71 8.36
CA SER A 144 -7.26 -5.30 9.71
C SER A 144 -6.43 -5.98 10.81
N SER A 145 -5.88 -7.15 10.55
CA SER A 145 -5.09 -7.91 11.53
C SER A 145 -3.67 -7.38 11.69
N PRO A 146 -3.04 -7.52 12.87
CA PRO A 146 -1.61 -7.28 13.02
C PRO A 146 -0.81 -8.22 12.12
N GLN A 147 0.24 -7.68 11.51
CA GLN A 147 1.17 -8.43 10.67
C GLN A 147 2.59 -8.27 11.23
N GLU A 148 3.45 -9.29 11.12
CA GLU A 148 4.86 -9.12 11.49
C GLU A 148 5.59 -8.20 10.52
N SER A 149 5.33 -8.41 9.22
CA SER A 149 5.85 -7.54 8.18
C SER A 149 4.81 -7.28 7.09
N PHE A 150 4.94 -6.12 6.45
CA PHE A 150 4.02 -5.69 5.41
C PHE A 150 4.69 -4.85 4.35
N ALA A 151 4.04 -4.75 3.20
CA ALA A 151 4.26 -3.70 2.21
C ALA A 151 3.00 -3.49 1.38
N TYR A 152 2.91 -2.30 0.80
CA TYR A 152 1.85 -1.91 -0.12
C TYR A 152 2.44 -1.18 -1.32
N ASP A 153 1.84 -1.32 -2.48
CA ASP A 153 2.11 -0.48 -3.64
C ASP A 153 0.88 -0.37 -4.55
N MET A 154 0.87 0.65 -5.40
CA MET A 154 -0.13 0.81 -6.44
C MET A 154 0.46 1.43 -7.70
N LYS A 155 -0.03 1.05 -8.87
CA LYS A 155 0.39 1.55 -10.17
C LYS A 155 -0.81 1.90 -11.05
N ARG A 156 -0.67 2.98 -11.81
CA ARG A 156 -1.71 3.44 -12.73
C ARG A 156 -1.56 2.77 -14.09
N GLY A 157 -2.63 2.14 -14.55
CA GLY A 157 -2.74 1.61 -15.90
C GLY A 157 -3.04 2.70 -16.94
N SER A 158 -2.83 2.38 -18.21
CA SER A 158 -3.15 3.27 -19.33
C SER A 158 -4.66 3.57 -19.47
N ASN A 159 -5.50 2.76 -18.85
CA ASN A 159 -6.94 2.98 -18.74
C ASN A 159 -7.34 3.97 -17.63
N GLY A 160 -6.36 4.58 -16.96
CA GLY A 160 -6.60 5.54 -15.88
C GLY A 160 -6.96 4.92 -14.52
N VAL A 161 -7.02 3.58 -14.44
CA VAL A 161 -7.28 2.82 -13.21
C VAL A 161 -5.98 2.61 -12.42
N TRP A 162 -6.04 2.73 -11.10
CA TRP A 162 -4.95 2.35 -10.22
C TRP A 162 -5.16 0.92 -9.71
N TYR A 163 -4.11 0.14 -9.75
CA TYR A 163 -4.08 -1.26 -9.29
C TYR A 163 -3.20 -1.37 -8.05
N ALA A 164 -3.79 -1.80 -6.97
CA ALA A 164 -3.16 -1.87 -5.65
C ALA A 164 -2.86 -3.32 -5.25
N THR A 165 -1.74 -3.50 -4.57
CA THR A 165 -1.33 -4.77 -3.95
C THR A 165 -0.84 -4.51 -2.54
N GLY A 166 -1.38 -5.24 -1.57
CA GLY A 166 -0.81 -5.37 -0.22
C GLY A 166 -0.25 -6.78 -0.02
N LEU A 167 0.95 -6.87 0.55
CA LEU A 167 1.60 -8.13 0.90
C LEU A 167 1.95 -8.14 2.38
N PHE A 168 1.70 -9.27 3.02
CA PHE A 168 1.94 -9.50 4.43
C PHE A 168 2.68 -10.81 4.62
N ALA A 169 3.58 -10.86 5.62
CA ALA A 169 4.26 -12.08 6.02
C ALA A 169 4.29 -12.23 7.55
N ARG A 170 4.29 -13.47 7.99
CA ARG A 170 4.36 -13.89 9.39
C ARG A 170 5.56 -14.80 9.59
#